data_b78a30c66b0f4550230b3a093a8ff0a6
#
_entry.id   b78a30c66b0f4550230b3a093a8ff0a6
#
_cell.length_a   1.000
_cell.length_b   1.000
_cell.length_c   1.000
_cell.angle_alpha   90.00
_cell.angle_beta   90.00
_cell.angle_gamma   90.00
#
_symmetry.space_group_name_H-M   'P 1'
#
loop_
_entity.id
_entity.type
_entity.pdbx_description
1 polymer ?
#
loop_
_entity_poly.entity_id
_entity_poly.type
_entity_poly.pdbx_seq_one_letter_code
_entity_poly.pdbx_strand_id
1 'polypeptide(L)' 'LRKRLEKTLLVRPDLIEKARNAESWTSQNESILEEIINERSN' A
#
# COMPACT_ATOMS: atom_id res chain seq x y z
N LEU A 1 4.98 -1.49 -9.38
CA LEU A 1 4.24 -0.72 -8.39
C LEU A 1 3.81 -1.58 -7.21
N ARG A 2 3.26 -2.75 -7.47
CA ARG A 2 2.84 -3.64 -6.40
C ARG A 2 3.98 -4.05 -5.48
N LYS A 3 5.11 -4.40 -6.07
CA LYS A 3 6.27 -4.82 -5.28
C LYS A 3 6.78 -3.72 -4.37
N ARG A 4 6.72 -2.48 -4.86
CA ARG A 4 7.14 -1.35 -4.05
C ARG A 4 6.23 -1.14 -2.87
N LEU A 5 4.93 -1.21 -3.09
CA LEU A 5 3.95 -1.06 -2.03
C LEU A 5 4.07 -2.17 -1.01
N GLU A 6 4.25 -3.39 -1.50
CA GLU A 6 4.41 -4.55 -0.62
C GLU A 6 5.63 -4.40 0.28
N LYS A 7 6.75 -4.02 -0.30
CA LYS A 7 7.96 -3.84 0.47
C LYS A 7 7.83 -2.72 1.48
N THR A 8 7.24 -1.61 1.07
CA THR A 8 7.04 -0.48 1.98
C THR A 8 6.13 -0.87 3.13
N LEU A 9 5.10 -1.63 2.85
CA LEU A 9 4.17 -2.08 3.88
C LEU A 9 4.86 -3.00 4.89
N LEU A 10 5.81 -3.80 4.42
CA LEU A 10 6.54 -4.71 5.29
C LEU A 10 7.57 -3.99 6.15
N VAL A 11 8.29 -3.06 5.55
CA VAL A 11 9.42 -2.40 6.20
C VAL A 11 9.00 -1.12 6.91
N ARG A 12 8.21 -0.31 6.25
CA ARG A 12 7.80 0.98 6.79
C ARG A 12 6.32 1.24 6.54
N PRO A 13 5.44 0.58 7.30
CA PRO A 13 3.99 0.76 7.11
C PRO A 13 3.52 2.18 7.34
N ASP A 14 4.24 2.96 8.12
CA ASP A 14 3.89 4.34 8.36
C ASP A 14 3.95 5.18 7.08
N LEU A 15 4.86 4.81 6.17
CA LEU A 15 4.97 5.51 4.89
C LEU A 15 3.72 5.27 4.02
N ILE A 16 3.13 4.10 4.12
CA ILE A 16 1.91 3.80 3.39
C ILE A 16 0.78 4.71 3.87
N GLU A 17 0.67 4.88 5.15
CA GLU A 17 -0.35 5.76 5.72
C GLU A 17 -0.16 7.20 5.25
N LYS A 18 1.07 7.66 5.23
CA LYS A 18 1.39 8.99 4.75
C LYS A 18 1.03 9.14 3.28
N ALA A 19 1.37 8.14 2.47
CA ALA A 19 1.08 8.18 1.05
C ALA A 19 -0.41 8.20 0.77
N ARG A 20 -1.20 7.49 1.58
CA ARG A 20 -2.64 7.45 1.40
C ARG A 20 -3.29 8.81 1.64
N ASN A 21 -2.68 9.62 2.46
CA ASN A 21 -3.16 10.97 2.73
C ASN A 21 -2.68 11.98 1.70
N ALA A 22 -1.76 11.58 0.84
CA ALA A 22 -1.25 12.45 -0.21
C ALA A 22 -2.19 12.49 -1.41
N GLU A 23 -2.21 13.62 -2.09
CA GLU A 23 -3.05 13.79 -3.27
C GLU A 23 -2.63 12.86 -4.41
N SER A 24 -1.39 12.43 -4.40
CA SER A 24 -0.88 11.53 -5.44
C SER A 24 -1.41 10.11 -5.32
N TRP A 25 -2.08 9.78 -4.22
CA TRP A 25 -2.66 8.45 -4.03
C TRP A 25 -3.90 8.28 -4.90
N THR A 26 -3.90 7.26 -5.74
CA THR A 26 -5.00 7.00 -6.66
C THR A 26 -5.83 5.81 -6.22
N SER A 27 -6.99 5.65 -6.85
CA SER A 27 -7.85 4.50 -6.59
C SER A 27 -7.14 3.19 -6.93
N GLN A 28 -6.29 3.23 -7.94
CA GLN A 28 -5.52 2.06 -8.34
C GLN A 28 -4.55 1.65 -7.23
N ASN A 29 -3.90 2.62 -6.61
CA ASN A 29 -3.00 2.35 -5.51
C ASN A 29 -3.75 1.73 -4.34
N GLU A 30 -4.93 2.22 -4.06
CA GLU A 30 -5.76 1.71 -2.98
C GLU A 30 -6.16 0.25 -3.24
N SER A 31 -6.54 -0.06 -4.46
CA SER A 31 -6.89 -1.43 -4.83
C SER A 31 -5.71 -2.38 -4.67
N ILE A 32 -4.54 -1.95 -5.10
CA ILE A 32 -3.35 -2.77 -4.99
C ILE A 32 -3.00 -3.02 -3.52
N LEU A 33 -3.13 -1.98 -2.71
CA LEU A 33 -2.84 -2.10 -1.28
C LEU A 33 -3.81 -3.08 -0.61
N GLU A 34 -5.09 -3.02 -0.96
CA GLU A 34 -6.07 -3.93 -0.40
C GLU A 34 -5.77 -5.38 -0.77
N GLU A 35 -5.34 -5.60 -2.01
CA GLU A 35 -4.96 -6.95 -2.44
C GLU A 35 -3.80 -7.49 -1.62
N ILE A 36 -2.81 -6.65 -1.37
CA ILE A 36 -1.64 -7.06 -0.60
C ILE A 36 -2.05 -7.40 0.84
N ILE A 37 -2.90 -6.58 1.43
CA ILE A 37 -3.38 -6.81 2.78
C ILE A 37 -4.17 -8.10 2.87
N ASN A 38 -5.04 -8.35 1.89
CA ASN A 38 -5.83 -9.58 1.85
C ASN A 38 -4.94 -10.82 1.76
N GLU A 39 -3.92 -10.76 0.91
CA GLU A 39 -3.00 -11.88 0.76
C GLU A 39 -2.26 -12.16 2.06
N ARG A 40 -1.89 -11.12 2.77
CA ARG A 40 -1.16 -11.28 4.02
C ARG A 40 -2.04 -11.72 5.17
N SER A 41 -3.32 -11.40 5.09
CA SER A 41 -4.26 -11.79 6.13
C SER A 41 -4.59 -13.28 6.09
N ASN A 42 -4.34 -13.89 4.95
CA ASN A 42 -4.50 -15.33 4.83
C ASN A 42 -3.27 -16.03 5.35
#